data_cbb483c79cc24ce3c22c0ae7f1f7f1a9
#
_entry.id   cbb483c79cc24ce3c22c0ae7f1f7f1a9
#
_cell.length_a   1.000
_cell.length_b   1.000
_cell.length_c   1.000
_cell.angle_alpha   90.00
_cell.angle_beta   90.00
_cell.angle_gamma   90.00
#
_symmetry.space_group_name_H-M   'P 1'
#
loop_
_entity.id
_entity.type
_entity.pdbx_description
1 polymer ?
#
loop_
_entity_poly.entity_id
_entity_poly.type
_entity_poly.pdbx_seq_one_letter_code
_entity_poly.pdbx_strand_id
1 'polypeptide(L)'
;YTHHSYNGDIHFQPGEIPVGKGQFVALSGNTGASQGPHLHLEMHQTATGNLMDPLNWLSHIVPDTEAPTAYSFKSYPQAGQGVFQNTQESRIYSFGNTRYRAWGKVGFGTWAYDHMDSVYNNYGVRHTELYCDGKLIYKSDVNNIPQQCNRMINVWGDYEHFASHRIWYLKSFREPGNRLPFITTNATGGIVNFNQPREYHLQYVFSDYYGNKTVKDIYVQGTPQAIPPAQPIGGANALLVNRNNNVAFGAALLQVKGSLLARNCLLQPQQTTLANALSAGYRFAPLSLPLLAYTPLKIKITAPIG
;
A
#
# COMPACT_ATOMS: atom_id res chain seq x y z
N TYR A 1 35.11 -14.32 0.49
CA TYR A 1 35.29 -15.79 0.26
C TYR A 1 36.12 -16.49 1.36
N THR A 2 36.88 -15.77 2.16
CA THR A 2 37.70 -16.34 3.24
C THR A 2 36.89 -17.01 4.35
N HIS A 3 35.60 -16.69 4.50
CA HIS A 3 34.73 -17.28 5.51
C HIS A 3 33.70 -18.27 4.94
N HIS A 4 33.78 -18.64 3.66
CA HIS A 4 32.81 -19.52 2.98
C HIS A 4 31.33 -19.12 3.22
N SER A 5 31.08 -17.81 3.41
CA SER A 5 29.76 -17.25 3.63
C SER A 5 29.48 -16.14 2.60
N TYR A 6 28.26 -16.14 2.06
CA TYR A 6 27.76 -15.05 1.19
C TYR A 6 27.01 -13.98 1.99
N ASN A 7 26.79 -14.19 3.29
CA ASN A 7 26.22 -13.22 4.20
C ASN A 7 27.33 -12.63 5.06
N GLY A 8 27.64 -11.36 4.88
CA GLY A 8 28.55 -10.61 5.71
C GLY A 8 27.88 -9.31 6.16
N ASP A 9 27.82 -9.08 7.44
CA ASP A 9 27.44 -7.81 8.02
C ASP A 9 28.66 -7.28 8.78
N ILE A 10 29.29 -6.25 8.21
CA ILE A 10 30.54 -5.69 8.73
C ILE A 10 30.26 -4.24 9.11
N HIS A 11 30.38 -3.93 10.38
CA HIS A 11 30.26 -2.59 10.92
C HIS A 11 31.64 -1.96 11.09
N PHE A 12 31.87 -0.86 10.37
CA PHE A 12 33.10 -0.09 10.49
C PHE A 12 32.95 1.04 11.49
N GLN A 13 34.03 1.36 12.19
CA GLN A 13 34.06 2.52 13.06
C GLN A 13 34.24 3.81 12.25
N PRO A 14 33.78 4.97 12.73
CA PRO A 14 34.01 6.25 12.06
C PRO A 14 35.51 6.47 11.79
N GLY A 15 35.86 6.72 10.51
CA GLY A 15 37.23 6.92 10.08
C GLY A 15 38.04 5.65 9.77
N GLU A 16 37.50 4.45 9.98
CA GLU A 16 38.20 3.20 9.67
C GLU A 16 38.38 3.00 8.17
N ILE A 17 37.38 3.40 7.36
CA ILE A 17 37.47 3.39 5.89
C ILE A 17 37.14 4.82 5.38
N PRO A 18 38.13 5.70 5.29
CA PRO A 18 37.92 7.03 4.73
C PRO A 18 37.69 6.95 3.22
N VAL A 19 36.65 7.62 2.73
CA VAL A 19 36.34 7.72 1.30
C VAL A 19 36.30 9.18 0.89
N GLY A 20 37.09 9.55 -0.11
CA GLY A 20 37.10 10.89 -0.68
C GLY A 20 36.01 11.12 -1.74
N LYS A 21 35.55 12.37 -1.91
CA LYS A 21 34.64 12.75 -2.98
C LYS A 21 35.25 12.42 -4.34
N GLY A 22 34.51 11.66 -5.19
CA GLY A 22 34.95 11.22 -6.51
C GLY A 22 35.84 9.99 -6.51
N GLN A 23 36.15 9.39 -5.36
CA GLN A 23 36.92 8.17 -5.26
C GLN A 23 36.13 6.98 -5.84
N PHE A 24 36.77 6.17 -6.69
CA PHE A 24 36.22 4.89 -7.14
C PHE A 24 36.17 3.91 -5.96
N VAL A 25 34.99 3.36 -5.69
CA VAL A 25 34.78 2.44 -4.57
C VAL A 25 34.34 1.04 -5.01
N ALA A 26 33.59 0.90 -6.11
CA ALA A 26 33.11 -0.38 -6.61
C ALA A 26 32.56 -0.27 -8.03
N LEU A 27 32.39 -1.44 -8.69
CA LEU A 27 31.59 -1.58 -9.91
C LEU A 27 30.14 -1.91 -9.53
N SER A 28 29.20 -1.33 -10.27
CA SER A 28 27.77 -1.65 -10.13
C SER A 28 27.51 -3.11 -10.53
N GLY A 29 26.83 -3.86 -9.67
CA GLY A 29 26.43 -5.24 -9.89
C GLY A 29 24.95 -5.38 -10.26
N ASN A 30 24.54 -6.62 -10.54
CA ASN A 30 23.16 -7.00 -10.89
C ASN A 30 22.69 -8.21 -10.08
N THR A 31 23.06 -8.33 -8.80
CA THR A 31 22.66 -9.43 -7.93
C THR A 31 21.35 -9.09 -7.20
N GLY A 32 20.59 -10.14 -6.81
CA GLY A 32 19.30 -9.96 -6.14
C GLY A 32 18.13 -9.71 -7.10
N ALA A 33 17.08 -9.10 -6.61
CA ALA A 33 15.90 -8.71 -7.40
C ALA A 33 16.18 -7.41 -8.16
N SER A 34 16.72 -7.53 -9.38
CA SER A 34 17.13 -6.40 -10.20
C SER A 34 16.76 -6.62 -11.66
N GLN A 35 16.41 -5.56 -12.37
CA GLN A 35 16.16 -5.57 -13.83
C GLN A 35 17.40 -5.18 -14.64
N GLY A 36 18.48 -4.77 -14.00
CA GLY A 36 19.73 -4.35 -14.61
C GLY A 36 20.70 -3.76 -13.60
N PRO A 37 22.01 -3.61 -13.93
CA PRO A 37 22.99 -3.01 -13.04
C PRO A 37 22.57 -1.60 -12.63
N HIS A 38 22.54 -1.34 -11.33
CA HIS A 38 22.18 -0.02 -10.77
C HIS A 38 22.85 0.20 -9.42
N LEU A 39 22.92 1.45 -9.01
CA LEU A 39 23.25 1.86 -7.66
C LEU A 39 21.96 2.10 -6.88
N HIS A 40 21.77 1.37 -5.79
CA HIS A 40 20.69 1.60 -4.85
C HIS A 40 21.15 2.61 -3.79
N LEU A 41 20.40 3.70 -3.61
CA LEU A 41 20.64 4.71 -2.58
C LEU A 41 19.40 4.86 -1.71
N GLU A 42 19.58 4.68 -0.41
CA GLU A 42 18.57 4.98 0.61
C GLU A 42 19.11 5.96 1.64
N MET A 43 18.26 6.87 2.09
CA MET A 43 18.57 7.78 3.19
C MET A 43 17.79 7.35 4.43
N HIS A 44 18.50 7.15 5.54
CA HIS A 44 17.93 6.76 6.81
C HIS A 44 18.23 7.79 7.90
N GLN A 45 17.22 8.12 8.69
CA GLN A 45 17.43 8.93 9.88
C GLN A 45 18.23 8.11 10.90
N THR A 46 19.40 8.56 11.27
CA THR A 46 20.34 7.82 12.14
C THR A 46 19.74 7.41 13.48
N ALA A 47 18.92 8.30 14.08
CA ALA A 47 18.35 8.05 15.41
C ALA A 47 17.22 7.01 15.41
N THR A 48 16.47 6.85 14.32
CA THR A 48 15.24 6.03 14.26
C THR A 48 15.31 4.90 13.24
N GLY A 49 16.25 4.97 12.28
CA GLY A 49 16.32 4.07 11.13
C GLY A 49 15.21 4.31 10.09
N ASN A 50 14.41 5.36 10.23
CA ASN A 50 13.32 5.63 9.31
C ASN A 50 13.85 6.00 7.92
N LEU A 51 13.18 5.50 6.89
CA LEU A 51 13.44 5.88 5.49
C LEU A 51 13.02 7.33 5.25
N MET A 52 13.93 8.11 4.68
CA MET A 52 13.74 9.52 4.37
C MET A 52 13.74 9.74 2.86
N ASP A 53 13.02 10.74 2.39
CA ASP A 53 13.08 11.16 0.99
C ASP A 53 14.50 11.68 0.67
N PRO A 54 15.23 11.06 -0.28
CA PRO A 54 16.59 11.50 -0.66
C PRO A 54 16.64 12.92 -1.18
N LEU A 55 15.57 13.46 -1.75
CA LEU A 55 15.50 14.84 -2.26
C LEU A 55 15.72 15.89 -1.17
N ASN A 56 15.50 15.54 0.12
CA ASN A 56 15.86 16.43 1.22
C ASN A 56 17.36 16.85 1.21
N TRP A 57 18.21 16.05 0.56
CA TRP A 57 19.65 16.30 0.45
C TRP A 57 20.12 16.50 -1.00
N LEU A 58 19.41 15.91 -1.98
CA LEU A 58 19.84 15.85 -3.38
C LEU A 58 19.11 16.84 -4.28
N SER A 59 18.11 17.57 -3.80
CA SER A 59 17.29 18.48 -4.60
C SER A 59 18.10 19.57 -5.35
N HIS A 60 19.27 19.92 -4.83
CA HIS A 60 20.15 20.91 -5.47
C HIS A 60 20.91 20.37 -6.70
N ILE A 61 20.92 19.05 -6.92
CA ILE A 61 21.58 18.40 -8.06
C ILE A 61 20.62 17.60 -8.93
N VAL A 62 19.38 17.41 -8.49
CA VAL A 62 18.31 16.71 -9.23
C VAL A 62 17.17 17.71 -9.42
N PRO A 63 17.18 18.54 -10.47
CA PRO A 63 16.09 19.47 -10.73
C PRO A 63 14.84 18.75 -11.24
N ASP A 64 13.67 19.36 -11.00
CA ASP A 64 12.42 18.90 -11.52
C ASP A 64 11.41 20.04 -11.69
N THR A 65 10.79 20.12 -12.87
CA THR A 65 9.77 21.09 -13.23
C THR A 65 8.46 20.44 -13.68
N GLU A 66 8.43 19.10 -13.71
CA GLU A 66 7.27 18.36 -14.14
C GLU A 66 6.30 18.15 -12.97
N ALA A 67 5.00 18.38 -13.21
CA ALA A 67 3.98 18.13 -12.21
C ALA A 67 3.52 16.66 -12.24
N PRO A 68 3.15 16.06 -11.09
CA PRO A 68 2.64 14.69 -11.04
C PRO A 68 1.48 14.47 -12.00
N THR A 69 1.42 13.30 -12.63
CA THR A 69 0.33 12.90 -13.52
C THR A 69 -0.64 11.97 -12.79
N ALA A 70 -1.92 12.36 -12.75
CA ALA A 70 -3.00 11.53 -12.19
C ALA A 70 -3.88 10.98 -13.33
N TYR A 71 -3.96 9.64 -13.41
CA TYR A 71 -4.58 8.92 -14.53
C TYR A 71 -6.06 8.62 -14.28
N SER A 72 -6.38 8.10 -13.10
CA SER A 72 -7.75 7.71 -12.74
C SER A 72 -7.93 7.61 -11.23
N PHE A 73 -9.18 7.53 -10.81
CA PHE A 73 -9.51 7.24 -9.42
C PHE A 73 -10.30 5.94 -9.31
N LYS A 74 -10.28 5.34 -8.12
CA LYS A 74 -11.05 4.16 -7.76
C LYS A 74 -11.94 4.47 -6.58
N SER A 75 -13.21 4.07 -6.64
CA SER A 75 -14.14 4.18 -5.52
C SER A 75 -14.07 2.92 -4.65
N TYR A 76 -14.25 3.09 -3.35
CA TYR A 76 -14.31 2.03 -2.34
C TYR A 76 -15.56 2.23 -1.48
N PRO A 77 -16.74 1.85 -1.98
CA PRO A 77 -17.95 1.87 -1.17
C PRO A 77 -17.78 0.99 0.06
N GLN A 78 -18.15 1.49 1.24
CA GLN A 78 -18.02 0.72 2.47
C GLN A 78 -19.13 -0.33 2.55
N ALA A 79 -18.76 -1.59 2.74
CA ALA A 79 -19.68 -2.73 2.72
C ALA A 79 -20.86 -2.53 3.69
N GLY A 80 -22.09 -2.62 3.20
CA GLY A 80 -23.31 -2.39 3.97
C GLY A 80 -23.57 -0.95 4.38
N GLN A 81 -22.72 0.01 3.95
CA GLN A 81 -22.80 1.41 4.38
C GLN A 81 -22.76 2.42 3.24
N GLY A 82 -22.43 2.01 2.02
CA GLY A 82 -22.36 2.92 0.89
C GLY A 82 -22.42 2.23 -0.47
N VAL A 83 -22.78 3.01 -1.47
CA VAL A 83 -22.80 2.62 -2.88
C VAL A 83 -22.26 3.75 -3.74
N PHE A 84 -21.60 3.40 -4.84
CA PHE A 84 -21.11 4.34 -5.84
C PHE A 84 -21.48 3.80 -7.22
N GLN A 85 -22.14 4.61 -8.06
CA GLN A 85 -22.65 4.19 -9.37
C GLN A 85 -23.48 2.87 -9.26
N ASN A 86 -24.39 2.83 -8.27
CA ASN A 86 -25.32 1.72 -7.97
C ASN A 86 -24.65 0.37 -7.62
N THR A 87 -23.38 0.38 -7.19
CA THR A 87 -22.68 -0.85 -6.77
C THR A 87 -21.91 -0.65 -5.47
N GLN A 88 -21.70 -1.75 -4.74
CA GLN A 88 -20.77 -1.81 -3.60
C GLN A 88 -19.37 -2.30 -4.00
N GLU A 89 -19.17 -2.67 -5.26
CA GLU A 89 -17.86 -3.07 -5.76
C GLU A 89 -16.95 -1.85 -5.94
N SER A 90 -15.68 -2.05 -5.63
CA SER A 90 -14.65 -1.06 -5.95
C SER A 90 -14.39 -1.03 -7.44
N ARG A 91 -14.59 0.12 -8.08
CA ARG A 91 -14.43 0.29 -9.54
C ARG A 91 -13.62 1.54 -9.87
N ILE A 92 -12.99 1.49 -11.05
CA ILE A 92 -12.14 2.56 -11.60
C ILE A 92 -12.98 3.50 -12.43
N TYR A 93 -12.66 4.80 -12.32
CA TYR A 93 -13.33 5.89 -13.01
C TYR A 93 -12.32 6.94 -13.49
N SER A 94 -12.68 7.69 -14.52
CA SER A 94 -11.86 8.78 -15.03
C SER A 94 -12.12 10.09 -14.29
N PHE A 95 -11.11 10.90 -14.12
CA PHE A 95 -11.28 12.31 -13.76
C PHE A 95 -11.95 13.08 -14.90
N GLY A 96 -12.57 14.20 -14.59
CA GLY A 96 -13.20 15.09 -15.58
C GLY A 96 -14.57 15.58 -15.15
N ASN A 97 -15.37 16.01 -16.13
CA ASN A 97 -16.67 16.66 -15.88
C ASN A 97 -17.83 15.68 -15.67
N THR A 98 -17.57 14.37 -15.63
CA THR A 98 -18.61 13.37 -15.38
C THR A 98 -19.17 13.54 -13.97
N ARG A 99 -20.51 13.58 -13.86
CA ARG A 99 -21.19 13.56 -12.57
C ARG A 99 -21.53 12.13 -12.18
N TYR A 100 -20.87 11.67 -11.12
CA TYR A 100 -21.09 10.36 -10.54
C TYR A 100 -22.26 10.39 -9.56
N ARG A 101 -22.79 9.24 -9.16
CA ARG A 101 -23.84 9.11 -8.15
C ARG A 101 -23.34 8.27 -6.98
N ALA A 102 -23.66 8.68 -5.76
CA ALA A 102 -23.33 7.93 -4.56
C ALA A 102 -24.38 8.09 -3.47
N TRP A 103 -24.43 7.11 -2.56
CA TRP A 103 -25.20 7.20 -1.33
C TRP A 103 -24.49 6.46 -0.21
N GLY A 104 -24.44 7.06 1.00
CA GLY A 104 -23.72 6.51 2.13
C GLY A 104 -22.21 6.69 2.06
N LYS A 105 -21.46 5.81 2.69
CA LYS A 105 -20.03 5.95 2.93
C LYS A 105 -19.18 5.38 1.80
N VAL A 106 -18.32 6.21 1.20
CA VAL A 106 -17.41 5.83 0.11
C VAL A 106 -16.01 6.39 0.37
N GLY A 107 -15.01 5.53 0.28
CA GLY A 107 -13.61 5.92 0.19
C GLY A 107 -13.17 6.09 -1.27
N PHE A 108 -12.06 6.79 -1.47
CA PHE A 108 -11.47 7.00 -2.79
C PHE A 108 -9.98 6.67 -2.77
N GLY A 109 -9.42 6.37 -3.91
CA GLY A 109 -7.99 6.19 -4.12
C GLY A 109 -7.62 6.55 -5.54
N THR A 110 -6.34 6.82 -5.81
CA THR A 110 -5.88 7.32 -7.09
C THR A 110 -4.70 6.54 -7.62
N TRP A 111 -4.65 6.39 -8.92
CA TRP A 111 -3.47 6.01 -9.67
C TRP A 111 -2.82 7.27 -10.19
N ALA A 112 -1.68 7.60 -9.64
CA ALA A 112 -0.88 8.77 -10.01
C ALA A 112 0.60 8.44 -9.87
N TYR A 113 1.42 9.02 -10.72
CA TYR A 113 2.87 8.97 -10.66
C TYR A 113 3.45 10.37 -10.80
N ASP A 114 4.62 10.53 -10.26
CA ASP A 114 5.49 11.65 -10.49
C ASP A 114 6.54 11.31 -11.55
N HIS A 115 7.08 12.31 -12.21
CA HIS A 115 8.12 12.19 -13.21
C HIS A 115 9.18 13.25 -12.89
N MET A 116 10.40 13.04 -13.33
CA MET A 116 11.47 14.02 -13.16
C MET A 116 12.03 14.41 -14.52
N ASP A 117 12.53 15.63 -14.62
CA ASP A 117 13.12 16.18 -15.85
C ASP A 117 14.14 15.21 -16.46
N SER A 118 13.97 14.94 -17.76
CA SER A 118 14.89 14.07 -18.54
C SER A 118 14.98 12.61 -18.08
N VAL A 119 14.05 12.12 -17.26
CA VAL A 119 14.01 10.74 -16.78
C VAL A 119 12.66 10.12 -17.12
N TYR A 120 12.64 8.92 -17.70
CA TYR A 120 11.39 8.23 -18.08
C TYR A 120 10.78 7.37 -16.96
N ASN A 121 11.45 7.28 -15.82
CA ASN A 121 10.98 6.48 -14.69
C ASN A 121 9.75 7.11 -14.03
N ASN A 122 8.85 6.24 -13.54
CA ASN A 122 7.72 6.66 -12.71
C ASN A 122 8.15 6.67 -11.24
N TYR A 123 7.83 7.75 -10.55
CA TYR A 123 8.08 7.90 -9.10
C TYR A 123 6.76 7.96 -8.34
N GLY A 124 6.80 7.72 -7.05
CA GLY A 124 5.65 7.94 -6.17
C GLY A 124 5.40 9.43 -5.98
N VAL A 125 4.14 9.84 -6.00
CA VAL A 125 3.76 11.23 -5.69
C VAL A 125 4.10 11.55 -4.24
N ARG A 126 4.80 12.66 -4.00
CA ARG A 126 5.23 13.07 -2.68
C ARG A 126 4.06 13.47 -1.78
N HIS A 127 3.20 14.35 -2.27
CA HIS A 127 2.04 14.85 -1.53
C HIS A 127 0.75 14.55 -2.27
N THR A 128 -0.23 14.01 -1.57
CA THR A 128 -1.59 13.85 -2.08
C THR A 128 -2.56 14.39 -1.06
N GLU A 129 -3.41 15.31 -1.48
CA GLU A 129 -4.47 15.88 -0.67
C GLU A 129 -5.82 15.60 -1.32
N LEU A 130 -6.84 15.27 -0.51
CA LEU A 130 -8.22 15.16 -0.95
C LEU A 130 -9.09 16.11 -0.14
N TYR A 131 -9.79 16.96 -0.83
CA TYR A 131 -10.79 17.88 -0.28
C TYR A 131 -12.19 17.40 -0.65
N CYS A 132 -13.15 17.66 0.24
CA CYS A 132 -14.58 17.53 -0.01
C CYS A 132 -15.24 18.86 0.31
N ASP A 133 -15.88 19.49 -0.67
CA ASP A 133 -16.49 20.83 -0.56
C ASP A 133 -15.52 21.85 0.07
N GLY A 134 -14.27 21.86 -0.40
CA GLY A 134 -13.20 22.76 0.08
C GLY A 134 -12.60 22.41 1.44
N LYS A 135 -13.06 21.33 2.12
CA LYS A 135 -12.50 20.88 3.40
C LYS A 135 -11.53 19.72 3.18
N LEU A 136 -10.31 19.85 3.71
CA LEU A 136 -9.32 18.76 3.67
C LEU A 136 -9.81 17.57 4.48
N ILE A 137 -9.92 16.41 3.85
CA ILE A 137 -10.35 15.15 4.49
C ILE A 137 -9.24 14.10 4.56
N TYR A 138 -8.24 14.19 3.68
CA TYR A 138 -7.10 13.29 3.64
C TYR A 138 -5.86 14.04 3.14
N LYS A 139 -4.71 13.69 3.72
CA LYS A 139 -3.39 14.12 3.25
C LYS A 139 -2.39 13.01 3.47
N SER A 140 -1.52 12.77 2.50
CA SER A 140 -0.29 12.00 2.66
C SER A 140 0.92 12.85 2.27
N ASP A 141 2.01 12.69 3.05
CA ASP A 141 3.33 13.28 2.80
C ASP A 141 4.36 12.15 2.91
N VAL A 142 4.71 11.55 1.76
CA VAL A 142 5.50 10.31 1.70
C VAL A 142 6.94 10.58 2.06
N ASN A 143 7.21 10.60 3.36
CA ASN A 143 8.53 10.81 3.95
C ASN A 143 8.55 10.22 5.37
N ASN A 144 9.75 9.99 5.91
CA ASN A 144 9.96 9.54 7.29
C ASN A 144 9.19 8.24 7.60
N ILE A 145 9.44 7.19 6.80
CA ILE A 145 8.73 5.92 6.87
C ILE A 145 9.42 5.00 7.89
N PRO A 146 8.77 4.67 9.02
CA PRO A 146 9.31 3.73 9.98
C PRO A 146 9.41 2.31 9.39
N GLN A 147 10.53 1.62 9.61
CA GLN A 147 10.75 0.26 9.09
C GLN A 147 9.66 -0.72 9.53
N GLN A 148 9.18 -0.61 10.78
CA GLN A 148 8.09 -1.45 11.30
C GLN A 148 6.74 -1.21 10.60
N CYS A 149 6.60 -0.13 9.83
CA CYS A 149 5.39 0.19 9.09
C CYS A 149 5.44 -0.22 7.61
N ASN A 150 6.55 -0.78 7.11
CA ASN A 150 6.72 -1.12 5.68
C ASN A 150 5.57 -1.96 5.12
N ARG A 151 5.08 -2.95 5.88
CA ARG A 151 3.97 -3.79 5.40
C ARG A 151 2.63 -3.06 5.33
N MET A 152 2.48 -1.94 6.04
CA MET A 152 1.25 -1.14 6.01
C MET A 152 1.10 -0.38 4.68
N ILE A 153 2.18 -0.22 3.90
CA ILE A 153 2.12 0.32 2.54
C ILE A 153 1.20 -0.52 1.65
N ASN A 154 1.21 -1.86 1.82
CA ASN A 154 0.32 -2.76 1.08
C ASN A 154 -1.16 -2.61 1.48
N VAL A 155 -1.46 -2.08 2.66
CA VAL A 155 -2.82 -1.76 3.11
C VAL A 155 -3.22 -0.37 2.65
N TRP A 156 -2.29 0.58 2.64
CA TRP A 156 -2.51 1.90 2.06
C TRP A 156 -2.77 1.81 0.55
N GLY A 157 -1.94 1.05 -0.18
CA GLY A 157 -2.22 0.71 -1.56
C GLY A 157 -3.37 -0.33 -1.70
N ASP A 158 -3.99 -0.37 -2.85
CA ASP A 158 -4.88 -1.46 -3.25
C ASP A 158 -4.05 -2.66 -3.72
N TYR A 159 -3.55 -3.44 -2.76
CA TYR A 159 -2.67 -4.57 -3.04
C TYR A 159 -3.34 -5.65 -3.89
N GLU A 160 -4.64 -5.84 -3.74
CA GLU A 160 -5.43 -6.79 -4.54
C GLU A 160 -5.41 -6.40 -6.03
N HIS A 161 -5.61 -5.12 -6.31
CA HIS A 161 -5.52 -4.61 -7.67
C HIS A 161 -4.10 -4.68 -8.21
N PHE A 162 -3.12 -4.28 -7.42
CA PHE A 162 -1.71 -4.36 -7.79
C PHE A 162 -1.25 -5.80 -8.08
N ALA A 163 -1.64 -6.78 -7.27
CA ALA A 163 -1.28 -8.18 -7.47
C ALA A 163 -1.75 -8.72 -8.84
N SER A 164 -2.90 -8.22 -9.33
CA SER A 164 -3.52 -8.66 -10.58
C SER A 164 -3.12 -7.83 -11.80
N HIS A 165 -2.93 -6.51 -11.63
CA HIS A 165 -2.80 -5.57 -12.75
C HIS A 165 -1.47 -4.80 -12.75
N ARG A 166 -0.67 -4.91 -11.70
CA ARG A 166 0.59 -4.16 -11.52
C ARG A 166 0.43 -2.64 -11.49
N ILE A 167 -0.76 -2.16 -11.13
CA ILE A 167 -1.10 -0.75 -10.99
C ILE A 167 -1.45 -0.47 -9.52
N TRP A 168 -0.79 0.52 -8.92
CA TRP A 168 -1.06 0.96 -7.57
C TRP A 168 -2.15 2.04 -7.55
N TYR A 169 -3.27 1.73 -6.90
CA TYR A 169 -4.21 2.75 -6.43
C TYR A 169 -3.91 3.02 -4.96
N LEU A 170 -3.44 4.21 -4.66
CA LEU A 170 -3.19 4.64 -3.27
C LEU A 170 -4.49 5.18 -2.68
N LYS A 171 -4.94 4.57 -1.58
CA LYS A 171 -6.19 4.93 -0.91
C LYS A 171 -6.05 6.25 -0.20
N SER A 172 -7.00 7.15 -0.42
CA SER A 172 -7.10 8.45 0.25
C SER A 172 -8.02 8.38 1.48
N PHE A 173 -7.93 7.27 2.20
CA PHE A 173 -8.57 7.03 3.48
C PHE A 173 -7.74 6.04 4.30
N ARG A 174 -7.94 6.05 5.61
CA ARG A 174 -7.19 5.18 6.52
C ARG A 174 -7.96 3.88 6.76
N GLU A 175 -7.42 2.77 6.28
CA GLU A 175 -7.91 1.42 6.63
C GLU A 175 -7.65 1.13 8.13
N PRO A 176 -8.49 0.35 8.79
CA PRO A 176 -8.24 -0.10 10.16
C PRO A 176 -6.86 -0.72 10.33
N GLY A 177 -6.17 -0.37 11.42
CA GLY A 177 -4.83 -0.87 11.73
C GLY A 177 -3.68 -0.22 10.92
N ASN A 178 -3.96 0.60 9.93
CA ASN A 178 -2.93 1.35 9.23
C ASN A 178 -2.43 2.52 10.09
N ARG A 179 -1.17 2.45 10.53
CA ARG A 179 -0.50 3.44 11.39
C ARG A 179 0.62 4.19 10.68
N LEU A 180 0.60 4.25 9.35
CA LEU A 180 1.57 5.05 8.58
C LEU A 180 1.52 6.50 9.06
N PRO A 181 2.64 7.06 9.58
CA PRO A 181 2.63 8.36 10.23
C PRO A 181 2.48 9.52 9.26
N PHE A 182 2.83 9.31 8.00
CA PHE A 182 2.74 10.32 6.94
C PHE A 182 1.32 10.49 6.37
N ILE A 183 0.33 9.72 6.87
CA ILE A 183 -1.08 9.88 6.50
C ILE A 183 -1.80 10.65 7.59
N THR A 184 -2.51 11.70 7.21
CA THR A 184 -3.41 12.47 8.07
C THR A 184 -4.81 12.42 7.50
N THR A 185 -5.81 12.28 8.35
CA THR A 185 -7.23 12.25 7.94
C THR A 185 -8.08 13.06 8.90
N ASN A 186 -9.28 13.44 8.43
CA ASN A 186 -10.33 13.97 9.30
C ASN A 186 -10.89 12.88 10.24
N ALA A 187 -11.90 13.25 11.03
CA ALA A 187 -12.56 12.33 11.99
C ALA A 187 -13.23 11.11 11.33
N THR A 188 -13.56 11.18 10.02
CA THR A 188 -14.13 10.04 9.28
C THR A 188 -13.08 9.14 8.62
N GLY A 189 -11.81 9.37 8.90
CA GLY A 189 -10.72 8.60 8.31
C GLY A 189 -10.50 8.83 6.82
N GLY A 190 -10.97 9.94 6.24
CA GLY A 190 -10.94 10.22 4.80
C GLY A 190 -12.13 9.64 4.02
N ILE A 191 -13.09 8.99 4.70
CA ILE A 191 -14.33 8.49 4.10
C ILE A 191 -15.33 9.63 3.93
N VAL A 192 -15.88 9.75 2.72
CA VAL A 192 -16.99 10.70 2.44
C VAL A 192 -18.33 10.02 2.69
N ASN A 193 -19.25 10.72 3.37
CA ASN A 193 -20.61 10.24 3.58
C ASN A 193 -21.58 11.05 2.71
N PHE A 194 -22.06 10.46 1.64
CA PHE A 194 -23.05 11.03 0.72
C PHE A 194 -24.45 10.80 1.25
N ASN A 195 -24.87 11.59 2.23
CA ASN A 195 -26.14 11.44 2.97
C ASN A 195 -27.16 12.57 2.70
N GLN A 196 -26.89 13.43 1.73
CA GLN A 196 -27.77 14.51 1.32
C GLN A 196 -27.96 14.50 -0.19
N PRO A 197 -29.17 14.81 -0.72
CA PRO A 197 -29.46 14.83 -2.16
C PRO A 197 -28.95 16.14 -2.80
N ARG A 198 -27.62 16.32 -2.77
CA ARG A 198 -26.93 17.48 -3.34
C ARG A 198 -25.69 17.06 -4.09
N GLU A 199 -25.13 17.97 -4.87
CA GLU A 199 -23.79 17.77 -5.43
C GLU A 199 -22.72 17.94 -4.35
N TYR A 200 -21.71 17.08 -4.39
CA TYR A 200 -20.47 17.13 -3.61
C TYR A 200 -19.32 17.34 -4.58
N HIS A 201 -18.43 18.25 -4.25
CA HIS A 201 -17.21 18.48 -5.01
C HIS A 201 -16.01 17.88 -4.28
N LEU A 202 -15.42 16.87 -4.87
CA LEU A 202 -14.16 16.29 -4.41
C LEU A 202 -13.02 16.83 -5.27
N GLN A 203 -11.96 17.31 -4.64
CA GLN A 203 -10.79 17.83 -5.33
C GLN A 203 -9.53 17.15 -4.81
N TYR A 204 -8.79 16.54 -5.71
CA TYR A 204 -7.45 16.05 -5.47
C TYR A 204 -6.41 17.08 -5.84
N VAL A 205 -5.40 17.24 -4.98
CA VAL A 205 -4.19 18.01 -5.25
C VAL A 205 -3.00 17.06 -5.08
N PHE A 206 -2.26 16.86 -6.15
CA PHE A 206 -1.02 16.08 -6.18
C PHE A 206 0.14 17.06 -6.28
N SER A 207 1.17 16.90 -5.45
CA SER A 207 2.37 17.73 -5.55
C SER A 207 3.60 16.86 -5.37
N ASP A 208 4.65 17.23 -6.08
CA ASP A 208 5.99 16.67 -5.91
C ASP A 208 6.75 17.33 -4.74
N TYR A 209 8.04 17.04 -4.66
CA TYR A 209 8.97 17.65 -3.69
C TYR A 209 9.17 19.15 -3.94
N TYR A 210 9.19 19.59 -5.20
CA TYR A 210 9.48 20.97 -5.62
C TYR A 210 8.26 21.89 -5.59
N GLY A 211 7.07 21.30 -5.42
CA GLY A 211 5.81 22.03 -5.35
C GLY A 211 5.11 22.16 -6.69
N ASN A 212 5.56 21.47 -7.75
CA ASN A 212 4.79 21.34 -8.99
C ASN A 212 3.49 20.59 -8.70
N LYS A 213 2.36 21.03 -9.28
CA LYS A 213 1.04 20.59 -8.85
C LYS A 213 0.13 20.19 -9.99
N THR A 214 -0.62 19.12 -9.76
CA THR A 214 -1.76 18.73 -10.58
C THR A 214 -3.03 18.70 -9.74
N VAL A 215 -4.10 19.28 -10.25
CA VAL A 215 -5.42 19.30 -9.61
C VAL A 215 -6.39 18.48 -10.45
N LYS A 216 -7.19 17.65 -9.80
CA LYS A 216 -8.24 16.83 -10.43
C LYS A 216 -9.52 16.92 -9.62
N ASP A 217 -10.64 17.15 -10.33
CA ASP A 217 -11.95 17.28 -9.71
C ASP A 217 -12.79 16.03 -9.99
N ILE A 218 -13.68 15.71 -9.02
CA ILE A 218 -14.69 14.67 -9.10
C ILE A 218 -15.99 15.26 -8.58
N TYR A 219 -17.03 15.23 -9.39
CA TYR A 219 -18.37 15.72 -9.03
C TYR A 219 -19.28 14.53 -8.74
N VAL A 220 -19.88 14.51 -7.54
CA VAL A 220 -20.70 13.40 -7.08
C VAL A 220 -22.05 13.92 -6.62
N GLN A 221 -23.13 13.49 -7.29
CA GLN A 221 -24.49 13.73 -6.87
C GLN A 221 -24.88 12.71 -5.80
N GLY A 222 -25.15 13.18 -4.59
CA GLY A 222 -25.81 12.38 -3.57
C GLY A 222 -27.20 11.98 -4.04
N THR A 223 -27.44 10.69 -4.24
CA THR A 223 -28.71 10.17 -4.75
C THR A 223 -29.22 9.08 -3.81
N PRO A 224 -30.31 9.35 -3.04
CA PRO A 224 -30.87 8.36 -2.14
C PRO A 224 -31.18 7.05 -2.85
N GLN A 225 -30.67 5.95 -2.31
CA GLN A 225 -30.91 4.60 -2.83
C GLN A 225 -30.66 3.56 -1.74
N ALA A 226 -31.21 2.35 -1.93
CA ALA A 226 -30.98 1.24 -1.02
C ALA A 226 -29.48 0.86 -1.01
N ILE A 227 -28.96 0.64 0.19
CA ILE A 227 -27.61 0.11 0.40
C ILE A 227 -27.76 -1.37 0.76
N PRO A 228 -27.30 -2.31 -0.09
CA PRO A 228 -27.35 -3.73 0.23
C PRO A 228 -26.59 -4.02 1.54
N PRO A 229 -27.10 -4.90 2.42
CA PRO A 229 -26.40 -5.24 3.65
C PRO A 229 -25.05 -5.92 3.35
N ALA A 230 -24.05 -5.70 4.22
CA ALA A 230 -22.79 -6.41 4.13
C ALA A 230 -23.02 -7.91 4.29
N GLN A 231 -22.40 -8.73 3.43
CA GLN A 231 -22.42 -10.16 3.60
C GLN A 231 -21.56 -10.56 4.81
N PRO A 232 -22.10 -11.36 5.75
CA PRO A 232 -21.33 -11.77 6.92
C PRO A 232 -20.19 -12.71 6.49
N ILE A 233 -18.99 -12.41 7.01
CA ILE A 233 -17.84 -13.28 6.85
C ILE A 233 -17.71 -14.13 8.11
N GLY A 234 -17.81 -15.46 7.96
CA GLY A 234 -17.76 -16.40 9.07
C GLY A 234 -17.31 -17.80 8.65
N GLY A 235 -17.35 -18.74 9.59
CA GLY A 235 -16.91 -20.12 9.38
C GLY A 235 -15.46 -20.39 9.74
N ALA A 236 -15.01 -21.63 9.55
CA ALA A 236 -13.69 -22.12 9.98
C ALA A 236 -12.51 -21.41 9.26
N ASN A 237 -12.73 -20.97 8.04
CA ASN A 237 -11.70 -20.30 7.22
C ASN A 237 -11.79 -18.77 7.27
N ALA A 238 -12.64 -18.19 8.13
CA ALA A 238 -12.76 -16.74 8.25
C ALA A 238 -11.64 -16.16 9.10
N LEU A 239 -11.02 -15.08 8.60
CA LEU A 239 -10.15 -14.20 9.37
C LEU A 239 -10.96 -12.96 9.76
N LEU A 240 -11.10 -12.71 11.06
CA LEU A 240 -11.87 -11.59 11.61
C LEU A 240 -10.94 -10.65 12.39
N VAL A 241 -11.11 -9.35 12.17
CA VAL A 241 -10.27 -8.29 12.77
C VAL A 241 -10.40 -8.18 14.30
N ASN A 242 -11.51 -8.66 14.86
CA ASN A 242 -11.84 -8.51 16.28
C ASN A 242 -11.43 -9.71 17.15
N ARG A 243 -10.73 -10.70 16.60
CA ARG A 243 -10.28 -11.89 17.34
C ARG A 243 -8.97 -12.45 16.83
N ASN A 244 -8.36 -13.34 17.61
CA ASN A 244 -7.30 -14.23 17.12
C ASN A 244 -7.92 -15.35 16.28
N ASN A 245 -7.35 -15.59 15.12
CA ASN A 245 -7.85 -16.54 14.13
C ASN A 245 -6.88 -17.72 14.04
N ASN A 246 -7.43 -18.93 14.05
CA ASN A 246 -6.70 -20.17 13.81
C ASN A 246 -7.40 -20.90 12.67
N VAL A 247 -6.75 -21.00 11.52
CA VAL A 247 -7.29 -21.69 10.34
C VAL A 247 -6.48 -22.97 10.14
N ALA A 248 -7.10 -24.09 10.42
CA ALA A 248 -6.52 -25.43 10.19
C ALA A 248 -6.98 -25.95 8.83
N PHE A 249 -6.04 -26.48 8.04
CA PHE A 249 -6.33 -27.10 6.75
C PHE A 249 -5.28 -28.19 6.46
N GLY A 250 -5.73 -29.44 6.41
CA GLY A 250 -4.83 -30.60 6.34
C GLY A 250 -3.87 -30.63 7.52
N ALA A 251 -2.57 -30.73 7.26
CA ALA A 251 -1.53 -30.68 8.29
C ALA A 251 -1.03 -29.26 8.60
N ALA A 252 -1.62 -28.22 7.99
CA ALA A 252 -1.23 -26.84 8.19
C ALA A 252 -2.15 -26.11 9.18
N LEU A 253 -1.57 -25.24 10.00
CA LEU A 253 -2.25 -24.32 10.91
C LEU A 253 -1.73 -22.90 10.70
N LEU A 254 -2.58 -22.04 10.17
CA LEU A 254 -2.32 -20.60 10.03
C LEU A 254 -2.91 -19.86 11.24
N GLN A 255 -2.07 -19.08 11.94
CA GLN A 255 -2.48 -18.33 13.13
C GLN A 255 -2.34 -16.83 12.86
N VAL A 256 -3.45 -16.10 12.81
CA VAL A 256 -3.47 -14.67 12.49
C VAL A 256 -4.14 -13.88 13.61
N LYS A 257 -3.40 -12.97 14.25
CA LYS A 257 -4.01 -12.02 15.19
C LYS A 257 -4.91 -11.07 14.41
N GLY A 258 -6.11 -10.77 14.90
CA GLY A 258 -7.02 -9.84 14.24
C GLY A 258 -6.45 -8.45 14.04
N SER A 259 -5.56 -8.01 14.95
CA SER A 259 -4.84 -6.73 14.83
C SER A 259 -3.87 -6.65 13.64
N LEU A 260 -3.59 -7.77 12.96
CA LEU A 260 -2.78 -7.83 11.75
C LEU A 260 -3.61 -7.73 10.47
N LEU A 261 -4.93 -7.59 10.59
CA LEU A 261 -5.87 -7.50 9.48
C LEU A 261 -6.41 -6.07 9.37
N ALA A 262 -6.49 -5.57 8.14
CA ALA A 262 -7.20 -4.33 7.84
C ALA A 262 -8.71 -4.56 7.66
N ARG A 263 -9.11 -5.77 7.27
CA ARG A 263 -10.52 -6.15 7.04
C ARG A 263 -10.74 -7.64 7.31
N ASN A 264 -12.00 -8.01 7.52
CA ASN A 264 -12.39 -9.41 7.53
C ASN A 264 -12.17 -10.04 6.16
N CYS A 265 -11.80 -11.34 6.15
CA CYS A 265 -11.56 -12.09 4.92
C CYS A 265 -11.98 -13.55 5.08
N LEU A 266 -12.52 -14.14 4.02
CA LEU A 266 -12.74 -15.57 3.93
C LEU A 266 -11.59 -16.18 3.13
N LEU A 267 -10.82 -17.07 3.76
CA LEU A 267 -9.76 -17.80 3.09
C LEU A 267 -10.32 -18.98 2.28
N GLN A 268 -9.63 -19.28 1.19
CA GLN A 268 -9.84 -20.46 0.35
C GLN A 268 -8.56 -21.30 0.36
N PRO A 269 -8.35 -22.14 1.40
CA PRO A 269 -7.15 -22.97 1.50
C PRO A 269 -7.11 -24.00 0.37
N GLN A 270 -5.90 -24.24 -0.15
CA GLN A 270 -5.63 -25.24 -1.18
C GLN A 270 -4.44 -26.09 -0.76
N GLN A 271 -4.45 -27.36 -1.14
CA GLN A 271 -3.36 -28.30 -0.91
C GLN A 271 -2.86 -28.83 -2.24
N THR A 272 -1.55 -28.98 -2.36
CA THR A 272 -0.88 -29.60 -3.51
C THR A 272 0.07 -30.67 -3.05
N THR A 273 0.19 -31.75 -3.82
CA THR A 273 1.23 -32.77 -3.61
C THR A 273 2.55 -32.27 -4.19
N LEU A 274 3.60 -32.36 -3.41
CA LEU A 274 4.96 -32.01 -3.82
C LEU A 274 5.81 -33.28 -3.83
N ALA A 275 6.45 -33.57 -4.96
CA ALA A 275 7.37 -34.70 -5.06
C ALA A 275 8.59 -34.49 -4.14
N ASN A 276 8.99 -35.56 -3.45
CA ASN A 276 10.17 -35.56 -2.54
C ASN A 276 10.09 -34.54 -1.39
N ALA A 277 8.89 -34.10 -1.01
CA ALA A 277 8.70 -33.17 0.11
C ALA A 277 8.25 -33.94 1.37
N LEU A 278 8.65 -33.42 2.55
CA LEU A 278 8.27 -33.95 3.86
C LEU A 278 6.83 -33.65 4.25
N SER A 279 6.14 -32.77 3.49
CA SER A 279 4.73 -32.43 3.67
C SER A 279 4.10 -32.06 2.33
N ALA A 280 2.77 -31.99 2.27
CA ALA A 280 2.07 -31.34 1.18
C ALA A 280 2.38 -29.82 1.16
N GLY A 281 2.21 -29.21 -0.01
CA GLY A 281 2.21 -27.75 -0.15
C GLY A 281 0.86 -27.18 0.24
N TYR A 282 0.83 -26.06 0.94
CA TYR A 282 -0.39 -25.37 1.38
C TYR A 282 -0.41 -23.92 0.89
N ARG A 283 -1.56 -23.50 0.35
CA ARG A 283 -1.81 -22.13 -0.09
C ARG A 283 -3.08 -21.62 0.58
N PHE A 284 -2.98 -20.46 1.22
CA PHE A 284 -4.12 -19.77 1.83
C PHE A 284 -4.49 -18.54 0.98
N ALA A 285 -5.38 -18.75 0.00
CA ALA A 285 -5.89 -17.67 -0.86
C ALA A 285 -6.98 -16.83 -0.13
N PRO A 286 -7.19 -15.58 -0.50
CA PRO A 286 -6.49 -14.85 -1.56
C PRO A 286 -5.09 -14.40 -1.15
N LEU A 287 -4.11 -14.53 -2.03
CA LEU A 287 -2.74 -14.05 -1.78
C LEU A 287 -2.64 -12.52 -1.80
N SER A 288 -3.68 -11.87 -2.27
CA SER A 288 -3.82 -10.41 -2.33
C SER A 288 -4.27 -9.77 -1.01
N LEU A 289 -4.51 -10.55 0.05
CA LEU A 289 -4.80 -10.01 1.37
C LEU A 289 -3.48 -9.58 2.06
N PRO A 290 -3.22 -8.28 2.23
CA PRO A 290 -2.03 -7.84 2.94
C PRO A 290 -2.21 -8.05 4.45
N LEU A 291 -1.17 -8.61 5.09
CA LEU A 291 -1.06 -8.65 6.54
C LEU A 291 -0.15 -7.50 7.02
N LEU A 292 -0.52 -6.86 8.12
CA LEU A 292 0.22 -5.72 8.70
C LEU A 292 1.57 -6.13 9.29
N ALA A 293 1.76 -7.42 9.59
CA ALA A 293 3.04 -8.00 10.07
C ALA A 293 3.10 -9.49 9.71
N TYR A 294 4.24 -10.12 10.03
CA TYR A 294 4.42 -11.56 9.90
C TYR A 294 3.50 -12.33 10.84
N THR A 295 3.11 -13.53 10.42
CA THR A 295 2.24 -14.41 11.17
C THR A 295 2.74 -15.85 11.14
N PRO A 296 2.58 -16.64 12.20
CA PRO A 296 3.00 -18.04 12.22
C PRO A 296 2.17 -18.92 11.26
N LEU A 297 2.89 -19.73 10.48
CA LEU A 297 2.33 -20.90 9.77
C LEU A 297 3.04 -22.13 10.29
N LYS A 298 2.29 -23.09 10.84
CA LYS A 298 2.78 -24.38 11.33
C LYS A 298 2.36 -25.47 10.36
N ILE A 299 3.28 -26.35 10.00
CA ILE A 299 3.00 -27.53 9.18
C ILE A 299 3.48 -28.76 9.95
N LYS A 300 2.57 -29.72 10.18
CA LYS A 300 2.92 -31.01 10.80
C LYS A 300 3.60 -31.88 9.73
N ILE A 301 4.82 -32.30 10.02
CA ILE A 301 5.56 -33.26 9.21
C ILE A 301 5.24 -34.66 9.71
N THR A 302 4.91 -35.59 8.80
CA THR A 302 4.56 -36.97 9.13
C THR A 302 5.69 -37.94 8.86
N ALA A 303 6.71 -37.53 8.11
CA ALA A 303 7.88 -38.35 7.86
C ALA A 303 8.87 -38.29 9.05
N PRO A 304 9.52 -39.40 9.41
CA PRO A 304 10.61 -39.34 10.39
C PRO A 304 11.72 -38.44 9.85
N ILE A 305 12.16 -37.51 10.69
CA ILE A 305 13.37 -36.73 10.43
C ILE A 305 14.52 -37.70 10.76
N GLY A 306 15.17 -38.23 9.71
CA GLY A 306 16.33 -39.10 9.84
C GLY A 306 17.54 -38.35 10.39
#